data_352a7895fd3ad1b7f2a4748c2a1cbf07
#
_entry.id   352a7895fd3ad1b7f2a4748c2a1cbf07
#
_cell.length_a   1.000
_cell.length_b   1.000
_cell.length_c   1.000
_cell.angle_alpha   90.00
_cell.angle_beta   90.00
_cell.angle_gamma   90.00
#
_symmetry.space_group_name_H-M   'P 1'
#
loop_
_entity.id
_entity.type
_entity.pdbx_description
1 polymer ?
#
loop_
_entity_poly.entity_id
_entity_poly.type
_entity_poly.pdbx_seq_one_letter_code
_entity_poly.pdbx_strand_id
1 'polypeptide(L)'
;MDDCRGKATAAARNGIVPILIAGEPTRGADPEQAIAPQLDTILGDVPCDFPVIVAYEPSWAIGQPQPAPAGHIAYTTGAIRELLHARRRHNARIVYGGSAVVGTFSGIAEAADDAAQVPDGIFLGRSGLAPENFLATVDEMRAVS
;
A
#
# COMPACT_ATOMS: atom_id res chain seq x y z
N MET A 1 -2.17 3.37 -18.25
CA MET A 1 -2.72 4.07 -17.06
C MET A 1 -4.17 4.53 -17.23
N ASP A 2 -4.60 4.93 -18.41
CA ASP A 2 -6.00 5.32 -18.66
C ASP A 2 -7.03 4.22 -18.33
N ASP A 3 -6.69 2.95 -18.59
CA ASP A 3 -7.53 1.81 -18.22
C ASP A 3 -7.69 1.66 -16.69
N CYS A 4 -6.64 1.90 -15.89
CA CYS A 4 -6.73 1.88 -14.43
C CYS A 4 -7.61 3.00 -13.89
N ARG A 5 -7.52 4.20 -14.46
CA ARG A 5 -8.39 5.34 -14.14
C ARG A 5 -9.86 5.02 -14.41
N GLY A 6 -10.15 4.50 -15.61
CA GLY A 6 -11.51 4.09 -15.97
C GLY A 6 -12.10 3.04 -15.04
N LYS A 7 -11.31 2.04 -14.66
CA LYS A 7 -11.71 0.98 -13.72
C LYS A 7 -11.96 1.53 -12.31
N ALA A 8 -11.07 2.37 -11.79
CA ALA A 8 -11.23 2.98 -10.46
C ALA A 8 -12.48 3.86 -10.40
N THR A 9 -12.71 4.67 -11.44
CA THR A 9 -13.91 5.51 -11.57
C THR A 9 -15.18 4.68 -11.65
N ALA A 10 -15.18 3.60 -12.46
CA ALA A 10 -16.33 2.70 -12.56
C ALA A 10 -16.63 1.99 -11.24
N ALA A 11 -15.61 1.52 -10.53
CA ALA A 11 -15.76 0.92 -9.21
C ALA A 11 -16.44 1.90 -8.24
N ALA A 12 -15.90 3.12 -8.12
CA ALA A 12 -16.46 4.15 -7.24
C ALA A 12 -17.91 4.50 -7.57
N ARG A 13 -18.25 4.65 -8.85
CA ARG A 13 -19.64 4.93 -9.31
C ARG A 13 -20.62 3.82 -8.95
N ASN A 14 -20.14 2.60 -8.77
CA ASN A 14 -20.96 1.44 -8.38
C ASN A 14 -20.84 1.10 -6.88
N GLY A 15 -20.28 1.99 -6.06
CA GLY A 15 -20.13 1.79 -4.61
C GLY A 15 -19.08 0.73 -4.22
N ILE A 16 -18.18 0.37 -5.14
CA ILE A 16 -17.11 -0.60 -4.91
C ILE A 16 -15.83 0.17 -4.58
N VAL A 17 -15.22 -0.13 -3.43
CA VAL A 17 -13.94 0.46 -3.01
C VAL A 17 -12.82 -0.05 -3.93
N PRO A 18 -12.17 0.82 -4.72
CA PRO A 18 -11.06 0.39 -5.57
C PRO A 18 -9.81 0.12 -4.75
N ILE A 19 -9.09 -0.95 -5.09
CA ILE A 19 -7.73 -1.21 -4.64
C ILE A 19 -6.81 -0.87 -5.81
N LEU A 20 -5.95 0.13 -5.62
CA LEU A 20 -4.97 0.53 -6.64
C LEU A 20 -3.57 0.14 -6.20
N ILE A 21 -2.82 -0.46 -7.12
CA ILE A 21 -1.43 -0.82 -6.90
C ILE A 21 -0.56 0.36 -7.32
N ALA A 22 0.31 0.81 -6.43
CA ALA A 22 1.26 1.87 -6.68
C ALA A 22 2.61 1.54 -6.03
N GLY A 23 3.69 1.96 -6.69
CA GLY A 23 5.04 1.74 -6.17
C GLY A 23 6.09 2.23 -7.17
N GLU A 24 7.29 2.42 -6.69
CA GLU A 24 8.42 2.82 -7.50
C GLU A 24 8.92 1.68 -8.40
N PRO A 25 9.35 1.99 -9.65
CA PRO A 25 9.72 0.98 -10.63
C PRO A 25 11.09 0.35 -10.36
N THR A 26 12.01 1.09 -9.73
CA THR A 26 13.39 0.66 -9.52
C THR A 26 13.84 0.96 -8.10
N ARG A 27 14.72 0.10 -7.58
CA ARG A 27 15.33 0.31 -6.26
C ARG A 27 16.16 1.59 -6.27
N GLY A 28 15.91 2.47 -5.28
CA GLY A 28 16.58 3.77 -5.16
C GLY A 28 15.91 4.91 -5.92
N ALA A 29 14.82 4.67 -6.65
CA ALA A 29 13.96 5.76 -7.12
C ALA A 29 13.34 6.48 -5.92
N ASP A 30 13.14 7.78 -6.04
CA ASP A 30 12.40 8.56 -5.06
C ASP A 30 10.93 8.11 -5.05
N PRO A 31 10.44 7.55 -3.93
CA PRO A 31 9.07 7.02 -3.87
C PRO A 31 8.01 8.08 -4.11
N GLU A 32 8.20 9.29 -3.58
CA GLU A 32 7.23 10.36 -3.73
C GLU A 32 7.10 10.78 -5.20
N GLN A 33 8.22 11.01 -5.87
CA GLN A 33 8.22 11.37 -7.30
C GLN A 33 7.67 10.27 -8.20
N ALA A 34 7.88 9.01 -7.84
CA ALA A 34 7.39 7.89 -8.61
C ALA A 34 5.89 7.62 -8.40
N ILE A 35 5.39 7.79 -7.18
CA ILE A 35 4.03 7.39 -6.79
C ILE A 35 3.01 8.54 -7.01
N ALA A 36 3.40 9.80 -6.80
CA ALA A 36 2.49 10.93 -6.96
C ALA A 36 1.77 10.95 -8.31
N PRO A 37 2.45 10.78 -9.47
CA PRO A 37 1.77 10.74 -10.77
C PRO A 37 0.84 9.55 -10.95
N GLN A 38 1.14 8.40 -10.30
CA GLN A 38 0.28 7.22 -10.34
C GLN A 38 -1.04 7.50 -9.62
N LEU A 39 -0.99 8.10 -8.43
CA LEU A 39 -2.17 8.49 -7.66
C LEU A 39 -3.00 9.53 -8.42
N ASP A 40 -2.37 10.57 -8.98
CA ASP A 40 -3.06 11.61 -9.74
C ASP A 40 -3.78 11.05 -10.97
N THR A 41 -3.11 10.14 -11.69
CA THR A 41 -3.70 9.53 -12.88
C THR A 41 -4.88 8.63 -12.53
N ILE A 42 -4.71 7.71 -11.56
CA ILE A 42 -5.72 6.68 -11.28
C ILE A 42 -6.92 7.26 -10.53
N LEU A 43 -6.68 8.20 -9.60
CA LEU A 43 -7.71 8.75 -8.73
C LEU A 43 -8.36 10.03 -9.26
N GLY A 44 -7.94 10.53 -10.42
CA GLY A 44 -8.37 11.84 -10.94
C GLY A 44 -9.88 12.05 -11.03
N ASP A 45 -10.65 11.00 -11.33
CA ASP A 45 -12.12 11.05 -11.45
C ASP A 45 -12.85 10.34 -10.31
N VAL A 46 -12.14 9.86 -9.29
CA VAL A 46 -12.74 9.29 -8.07
C VAL A 46 -12.98 10.42 -7.08
N PRO A 47 -14.18 10.60 -6.50
CA PRO A 47 -14.45 11.64 -5.50
C PRO A 47 -13.45 11.56 -4.33
N CYS A 48 -12.99 12.70 -3.83
CA CYS A 48 -11.93 12.74 -2.80
C CYS A 48 -12.38 12.17 -1.44
N ASP A 49 -13.68 12.18 -1.16
CA ASP A 49 -14.30 11.62 0.04
C ASP A 49 -14.64 10.12 -0.11
N PHE A 50 -14.55 9.56 -1.34
CA PHE A 50 -14.80 8.15 -1.56
C PHE A 50 -13.63 7.31 -1.03
N PRO A 51 -13.90 6.20 -0.27
CA PRO A 51 -12.84 5.36 0.27
C PRO A 51 -12.05 4.67 -0.84
N VAL A 52 -10.75 4.59 -0.67
CA VAL A 52 -9.84 3.89 -1.59
C VAL A 52 -8.79 3.11 -0.78
N ILE A 53 -8.25 2.05 -1.35
CA ILE A 53 -7.11 1.32 -0.79
C ILE A 53 -5.94 1.47 -1.75
N VAL A 54 -4.79 1.89 -1.23
CA VAL A 54 -3.52 1.90 -1.96
C VAL A 54 -2.71 0.69 -1.53
N ALA A 55 -2.52 -0.27 -2.44
CA ALA A 55 -1.60 -1.37 -2.26
C ALA A 55 -0.20 -0.91 -2.69
N TYR A 56 0.65 -0.62 -1.72
CA TYR A 56 2.04 -0.25 -1.98
C TYR A 56 2.84 -1.50 -2.35
N GLU A 57 3.27 -1.56 -3.60
CA GLU A 57 4.05 -2.65 -4.17
C GLU A 57 5.22 -2.09 -4.98
N PRO A 58 6.42 -1.94 -4.39
CA PRO A 58 7.59 -1.57 -5.18
C PRO A 58 7.88 -2.65 -6.22
N SER A 59 7.89 -2.29 -7.51
CA SER A 59 7.99 -3.25 -8.63
C SER A 59 9.24 -4.12 -8.54
N TRP A 60 10.32 -3.59 -8.02
CA TRP A 60 11.58 -4.31 -7.83
C TRP A 60 11.55 -5.36 -6.70
N ALA A 61 10.57 -5.29 -5.80
CA ALA A 61 10.39 -6.26 -4.70
C ALA A 61 9.36 -7.36 -5.02
N ILE A 62 8.60 -7.21 -6.11
CA ILE A 62 7.61 -8.20 -6.50
C ILE A 62 8.31 -9.50 -6.96
N GLY A 63 7.85 -10.64 -6.45
CA GLY A 63 8.39 -11.94 -6.81
C GLY A 63 9.75 -12.27 -6.18
N GLN A 64 10.30 -11.39 -5.36
CA GLN A 64 11.52 -11.66 -4.61
C GLN A 64 11.23 -12.61 -3.43
N PRO A 65 12.25 -13.35 -2.93
CA PRO A 65 12.11 -14.22 -1.75
C PRO A 65 11.79 -13.45 -0.46
N GLN A 66 12.18 -12.17 -0.38
CA GLN A 66 12.03 -11.31 0.77
C GLN A 66 11.32 -10.00 0.36
N PRO A 67 10.57 -9.37 1.26
CA PRO A 67 10.00 -8.03 1.02
C PRO A 67 11.10 -6.98 0.88
N ALA A 68 10.72 -5.77 0.53
CA ALA A 68 11.59 -4.60 0.62
C ALA A 68 12.06 -4.40 2.08
N PRO A 69 13.20 -3.71 2.33
CA PRO A 69 13.64 -3.41 3.69
C PRO A 69 12.56 -2.67 4.50
N ALA A 70 12.35 -3.08 5.75
CA ALA A 70 11.28 -2.56 6.59
C ALA A 70 11.30 -1.03 6.74
N GLY A 71 12.49 -0.42 6.96
CA GLY A 71 12.61 1.04 7.02
C GLY A 71 12.26 1.74 5.71
N HIS A 72 12.54 1.11 4.55
CA HIS A 72 12.12 1.65 3.26
C HIS A 72 10.59 1.61 3.11
N ILE A 73 9.96 0.51 3.54
CA ILE A 73 8.49 0.38 3.51
C ILE A 73 7.85 1.43 4.43
N ALA A 74 8.36 1.58 5.65
CA ALA A 74 7.88 2.57 6.62
C ALA A 74 7.97 3.99 6.05
N TYR A 75 9.15 4.40 5.57
CA TYR A 75 9.37 5.71 4.96
C TYR A 75 8.39 5.97 3.79
N THR A 76 8.28 5.01 2.86
CA THR A 76 7.40 5.15 1.69
C THR A 76 5.93 5.17 2.07
N THR A 77 5.51 4.40 3.07
CA THR A 77 4.14 4.43 3.61
C THR A 77 3.79 5.82 4.13
N GLY A 78 4.69 6.45 4.89
CA GLY A 78 4.54 7.82 5.34
C GLY A 78 4.40 8.80 4.18
N ALA A 79 5.28 8.72 3.19
CA ALA A 79 5.21 9.56 1.99
C ALA A 79 3.88 9.39 1.21
N ILE A 80 3.40 8.15 1.02
CA ILE A 80 2.09 7.89 0.40
C ILE A 80 0.96 8.53 1.22
N ARG A 81 1.02 8.44 2.55
CA ARG A 81 0.00 9.01 3.43
C ARG A 81 -0.05 10.53 3.30
N GLU A 82 1.11 11.21 3.25
CA GLU A 82 1.19 12.65 2.99
C GLU A 82 0.64 13.01 1.61
N LEU A 83 0.99 12.26 0.57
CA LEU A 83 0.47 12.46 -0.78
C LEU A 83 -1.06 12.33 -0.84
N LEU A 84 -1.64 11.38 -0.11
CA LEU A 84 -3.09 11.18 -0.02
C LEU A 84 -3.76 12.32 0.77
N HIS A 85 -3.16 12.77 1.88
CA HIS A 85 -3.65 13.91 2.65
C HIS A 85 -3.65 15.21 1.84
N ALA A 86 -2.57 15.49 1.11
CA ALA A 86 -2.48 16.65 0.21
C ALA A 86 -3.58 16.65 -0.87
N ARG A 87 -4.08 15.46 -1.23
CA ARG A 87 -5.20 15.25 -2.17
C ARG A 87 -6.57 15.16 -1.48
N ARG A 88 -6.64 15.49 -0.18
CA ARG A 88 -7.85 15.45 0.64
C ARG A 88 -8.50 14.06 0.73
N ARG A 89 -7.70 12.99 0.61
CA ARG A 89 -8.16 11.59 0.65
C ARG A 89 -8.01 11.01 2.06
N HIS A 90 -8.74 11.55 3.01
CA HIS A 90 -8.66 11.17 4.42
C HIS A 90 -9.27 9.77 4.71
N ASN A 91 -10.09 9.23 3.79
CA ASN A 91 -10.67 7.90 3.88
C ASN A 91 -9.85 6.82 3.15
N ALA A 92 -8.63 7.16 2.73
CA ALA A 92 -7.73 6.20 2.09
C ALA A 92 -7.04 5.31 3.12
N ARG A 93 -6.83 4.05 2.76
CA ARG A 93 -6.01 3.09 3.52
C ARG A 93 -4.83 2.64 2.67
N ILE A 94 -3.73 2.31 3.35
CA ILE A 94 -2.50 1.84 2.71
C ILE A 94 -2.24 0.42 3.19
N VAL A 95 -2.03 -0.50 2.25
CA VAL A 95 -1.60 -1.87 2.56
C VAL A 95 -0.29 -2.17 1.84
N TYR A 96 0.63 -2.90 2.47
CA TYR A 96 1.87 -3.31 1.84
C TYR A 96 1.74 -4.68 1.20
N GLY A 97 2.15 -4.82 -0.07
CA GLY A 97 1.98 -6.05 -0.87
C GLY A 97 3.25 -6.69 -1.42
N GLY A 98 4.36 -5.98 -1.46
CA GLY A 98 5.60 -6.39 -2.13
C GLY A 98 6.27 -7.63 -1.52
N SER A 99 5.87 -8.84 -1.93
CA SER A 99 6.41 -10.13 -1.41
C SER A 99 6.30 -10.27 0.12
N ALA A 100 5.22 -9.74 0.71
CA ALA A 100 4.99 -9.81 2.15
C ALA A 100 4.86 -11.26 2.65
N VAL A 101 5.47 -11.52 3.80
CA VAL A 101 5.49 -12.81 4.51
C VAL A 101 5.22 -12.56 6.00
N VAL A 102 5.09 -13.63 6.79
CA VAL A 102 5.02 -13.54 8.26
C VAL A 102 6.25 -12.80 8.78
N GLY A 103 6.07 -11.88 9.73
CA GLY A 103 7.11 -10.99 10.26
C GLY A 103 7.27 -9.67 9.51
N THR A 104 6.63 -9.51 8.34
CA THR A 104 6.74 -8.27 7.56
C THR A 104 6.09 -7.09 8.29
N PHE A 105 4.89 -7.26 8.83
CA PHE A 105 4.17 -6.17 9.48
C PHE A 105 4.87 -5.71 10.78
N SER A 106 5.24 -6.64 11.64
CA SER A 106 5.97 -6.33 12.87
C SER A 106 7.30 -5.64 12.56
N GLY A 107 8.05 -6.13 11.57
CA GLY A 107 9.31 -5.49 11.14
C GLY A 107 9.11 -4.06 10.63
N ILE A 108 8.03 -3.77 9.90
CA ILE A 108 7.71 -2.40 9.46
C ILE A 108 7.37 -1.52 10.68
N ALA A 109 6.55 -2.02 11.60
CA ALA A 109 6.17 -1.28 12.80
C ALA A 109 7.35 -0.96 13.72
N GLU A 110 8.31 -1.89 13.84
CA GLU A 110 9.56 -1.68 14.60
C GLU A 110 10.50 -0.66 13.94
N ALA A 111 10.47 -0.57 12.60
CA ALA A 111 11.31 0.34 11.83
C ALA A 111 10.70 1.73 11.62
N ALA A 112 9.43 1.91 11.96
CA ALA A 112 8.70 3.17 11.79
C ALA A 112 9.06 4.17 12.91
N ASP A 113 9.25 5.43 12.54
CA ASP A 113 9.48 6.52 13.50
C ASP A 113 8.18 6.98 14.16
N ASP A 114 7.05 6.82 13.45
CA ASP A 114 5.73 7.19 13.93
C ASP A 114 4.62 6.30 13.31
N ALA A 115 3.40 6.43 13.84
CA ALA A 115 2.25 5.65 13.39
C ALA A 115 1.84 5.91 11.92
N ALA A 116 2.16 7.07 11.36
CA ALA A 116 1.83 7.40 9.98
C ALA A 116 2.66 6.57 8.98
N GLN A 117 3.79 6.04 9.41
CA GLN A 117 4.69 5.19 8.62
C GLN A 117 4.28 3.70 8.68
N VAL A 118 3.35 3.33 9.55
CA VAL A 118 2.84 1.95 9.61
C VAL A 118 1.66 1.81 8.62
N PRO A 119 1.67 0.81 7.71
CA PRO A 119 0.54 0.59 6.82
C PRO A 119 -0.70 0.13 7.61
N ASP A 120 -1.88 0.38 7.06
CA ASP A 120 -3.16 -0.06 7.66
C ASP A 120 -3.37 -1.57 7.54
N GLY A 121 -2.52 -2.27 6.78
CA GLY A 121 -2.62 -3.70 6.59
C GLY A 121 -1.55 -4.29 5.68
N ILE A 122 -1.66 -5.60 5.50
CA ILE A 122 -0.82 -6.39 4.60
C ILE A 122 -1.68 -6.97 3.46
N PHE A 123 -1.19 -6.88 2.25
CA PHE A 123 -1.74 -7.49 1.06
C PHE A 123 -0.94 -8.75 0.73
N LEU A 124 -1.38 -9.89 1.30
CA LEU A 124 -0.68 -11.17 1.12
C LEU A 124 -0.92 -11.74 -0.27
N GLY A 125 0.17 -12.08 -0.96
CA GLY A 125 0.15 -12.88 -2.17
C GLY A 125 0.21 -14.38 -1.85
N ARG A 126 1.18 -15.07 -2.45
CA ARG A 126 1.35 -16.53 -2.31
C ARG A 126 1.52 -17.00 -0.85
N SER A 127 2.14 -16.19 -0.01
CA SER A 127 2.30 -16.51 1.43
C SER A 127 0.95 -16.70 2.12
N GLY A 128 -0.08 -15.96 1.72
CA GLY A 128 -1.43 -16.07 2.30
C GLY A 128 -2.24 -17.30 1.86
N LEU A 129 -1.70 -18.12 0.94
CA LEU A 129 -2.33 -19.40 0.56
C LEU A 129 -2.18 -20.47 1.64
N ALA A 130 -1.22 -20.34 2.54
CA ALA A 130 -1.06 -21.17 3.71
C ALA A 130 -1.87 -20.55 4.87
N PRO A 131 -2.91 -21.22 5.41
CA PRO A 131 -3.78 -20.66 6.45
C PRO A 131 -3.00 -20.24 7.70
N GLU A 132 -1.98 -20.99 8.07
CA GLU A 132 -1.11 -20.69 9.21
C GLU A 132 -0.36 -19.34 9.03
N ASN A 133 0.12 -19.05 7.83
CA ASN A 133 0.79 -17.77 7.54
C ASN A 133 -0.20 -16.60 7.58
N PHE A 134 -1.40 -16.80 7.05
CA PHE A 134 -2.46 -15.81 7.11
C PHE A 134 -2.83 -15.47 8.55
N LEU A 135 -3.05 -16.50 9.39
CA LEU A 135 -3.40 -16.31 10.81
C LEU A 135 -2.27 -15.66 11.57
N ALA A 136 -1.01 -16.07 11.36
CA ALA A 136 0.15 -15.48 12.00
C ALA A 136 0.27 -13.98 11.64
N THR A 137 0.04 -13.58 10.37
CA THR A 137 0.04 -12.18 9.96
C THR A 137 -1.09 -11.38 10.64
N VAL A 138 -2.29 -11.97 10.80
CA VAL A 138 -3.40 -11.33 11.54
C VAL A 138 -3.01 -11.10 13.00
N ASP A 139 -2.35 -12.07 13.63
CA ASP A 139 -1.91 -11.95 15.02
C ASP A 139 -0.81 -10.89 15.20
N GLU A 140 0.13 -10.78 14.26
CA GLU A 140 1.10 -9.68 14.22
C GLU A 140 0.42 -8.31 14.21
N MET A 141 -0.57 -8.14 13.33
CA MET A 141 -1.28 -6.86 13.19
C MET A 141 -2.03 -6.49 14.47
N ARG A 142 -2.64 -7.49 15.14
CA ARG A 142 -3.33 -7.29 16.43
C ARG A 142 -2.39 -6.92 17.55
N ALA A 143 -1.16 -7.42 17.54
CA ALA A 143 -0.18 -7.15 18.59
C ALA A 143 0.40 -5.74 18.52
N VAL A 144 0.36 -5.09 17.35
CA VAL A 144 0.89 -3.74 17.09
C VAL A 144 -0.21 -2.66 17.22
N SER A 145 -1.48 -3.03 17.17
CA SER A 145 -2.64 -2.12 17.16
C SER A 145 -2.94 -1.50 18.53
#